data_1cbaba770907744f9d669b3645c1775e
#
_entry.id   1cbaba770907744f9d669b3645c1775e
#
_cell.length_a   1.000
_cell.length_b   1.000
_cell.length_c   1.000
_cell.angle_alpha   90.00
_cell.angle_beta   90.00
_cell.angle_gamma   90.00
#
_symmetry.space_group_name_H-M   'P 1'
#
loop_
_entity.id
_entity.type
_entity.pdbx_description
1 polymer ?
#
loop_
_entity_poly.entity_id
_entity_poly.type
_entity_poly.pdbx_seq_one_letter_code
_entity_poly.pdbx_strand_id
1 'polypeptide(L)'
;APGRTFLVDAGGGNGILTQLERAGIDWHSIHDLFVTHTHVDHLLGSVWILRVVCYGMECGNYQGEFHFWGNDEVVAAADKLAHMLLRPSESAFIGKRVFLHAVEDGDTAQILGRPVTFFDIHSTGSAKQFGFTMEYAPDKVLACSGDEPLTSENFSHVEGAAWLVHEAYCRHADIERYNPHPIHHGTVREACATAEHLGVENLVLYHTEDDDLSHRKERYVAEGRSVYGGNLHVPDDLEAFEL
;
A
#
# COMPACT_ATOMS: atom_id res chain seq x y z
N ALA A 1 8.62 -5.27 15.13
CA ALA A 1 9.28 -6.31 15.95
C ALA A 1 10.16 -7.16 15.04
N PRO A 2 11.35 -7.64 15.47
CA PRO A 2 12.20 -8.48 14.65
C PRO A 2 11.42 -9.70 14.14
N GLY A 3 11.46 -9.97 12.83
CA GLY A 3 10.80 -11.10 12.20
C GLY A 3 9.29 -10.95 11.97
N ARG A 4 8.73 -9.74 12.03
CA ARG A 4 7.35 -9.45 11.61
C ARG A 4 7.34 -8.51 10.41
N THR A 5 6.40 -8.76 9.51
CA THR A 5 6.21 -7.98 8.27
C THR A 5 4.81 -7.35 8.28
N PHE A 6 4.75 -6.07 7.93
CA PHE A 6 3.52 -5.37 7.57
C PHE A 6 3.43 -5.32 6.04
N LEU A 7 2.40 -5.91 5.48
CA LEU A 7 2.14 -5.91 4.04
C LEU A 7 1.14 -4.81 3.71
N VAL A 8 1.41 -4.05 2.67
CA VAL A 8 0.49 -3.02 2.14
C VAL A 8 0.09 -3.43 0.75
N ASP A 9 -1.20 -3.58 0.53
CA ASP A 9 -1.81 -4.17 -0.65
C ASP A 9 -1.27 -5.57 -1.00
N ALA A 10 -2.01 -6.34 -1.74
CA ALA A 10 -1.66 -7.73 -2.01
C ALA A 10 -1.61 -8.07 -3.51
N GLY A 11 -1.75 -7.06 -4.36
CA GLY A 11 -1.73 -7.25 -5.80
C GLY A 11 -2.98 -7.98 -6.34
N GLY A 12 -2.97 -8.25 -7.64
CA GLY A 12 -4.11 -8.75 -8.40
C GLY A 12 -4.32 -10.28 -8.35
N GLY A 13 -3.65 -11.02 -7.47
CA GLY A 13 -3.86 -12.46 -7.38
C GLY A 13 -2.73 -13.25 -6.73
N ASN A 14 -2.56 -14.53 -7.12
CA ASN A 14 -1.58 -15.42 -6.51
C ASN A 14 -0.11 -15.03 -6.76
N GLY A 15 0.14 -14.10 -7.66
CA GLY A 15 1.48 -13.57 -7.93
C GLY A 15 2.17 -13.03 -6.68
N ILE A 16 1.40 -12.54 -5.70
CA ILE A 16 1.93 -12.07 -4.41
C ILE A 16 2.78 -13.14 -3.72
N LEU A 17 2.38 -14.40 -3.74
CA LEU A 17 3.13 -15.48 -3.09
C LEU A 17 4.51 -15.68 -3.75
N THR A 18 4.57 -15.59 -5.08
CA THR A 18 5.82 -15.66 -5.83
C THR A 18 6.71 -14.44 -5.55
N GLN A 19 6.12 -13.25 -5.45
CA GLN A 19 6.88 -12.05 -5.16
C GLN A 19 7.44 -12.05 -3.73
N LEU A 20 6.68 -12.52 -2.75
CA LEU A 20 7.18 -12.70 -1.37
C LEU A 20 8.37 -13.68 -1.34
N GLU A 21 8.26 -14.83 -2.02
CA GLU A 21 9.35 -15.81 -2.12
C GLU A 21 10.60 -15.19 -2.76
N ARG A 22 10.45 -14.48 -3.87
CA ARG A 22 11.56 -13.80 -4.57
C ARG A 22 12.19 -12.68 -3.75
N ALA A 23 11.39 -11.99 -2.94
CA ALA A 23 11.87 -10.97 -2.00
C ALA A 23 12.54 -11.58 -0.76
N GLY A 24 12.49 -12.90 -0.58
CA GLY A 24 12.98 -13.57 0.63
C GLY A 24 12.12 -13.31 1.87
N ILE A 25 10.87 -12.89 1.68
CA ILE A 25 9.92 -12.63 2.77
C ILE A 25 9.15 -13.91 3.06
N ASP A 26 9.33 -14.43 4.26
CA ASP A 26 8.54 -15.55 4.75
C ASP A 26 7.12 -15.09 5.08
N TRP A 27 6.10 -15.66 4.41
CA TRP A 27 4.71 -15.31 4.66
C TRP A 27 4.26 -15.60 6.10
N HIS A 28 4.95 -16.49 6.84
CA HIS A 28 4.70 -16.70 8.26
C HIS A 28 5.03 -15.47 9.12
N SER A 29 5.86 -14.56 8.60
CA SER A 29 6.19 -13.30 9.27
C SER A 29 5.13 -12.20 9.09
N ILE A 30 4.21 -12.37 8.13
CA ILE A 30 3.17 -11.38 7.84
C ILE A 30 2.07 -11.53 8.89
N HIS A 31 1.96 -10.57 9.78
CA HIS A 31 0.93 -10.52 10.81
C HIS A 31 -0.08 -9.41 10.62
N ASP A 32 0.25 -8.44 9.78
CA ASP A 32 -0.57 -7.29 9.48
C ASP A 32 -0.60 -7.09 7.95
N LEU A 33 -1.80 -6.95 7.38
CA LEU A 33 -2.04 -6.59 5.99
C LEU A 33 -3.00 -5.41 5.97
N PHE A 34 -2.59 -4.30 5.38
CA PHE A 34 -3.47 -3.19 5.06
C PHE A 34 -3.76 -3.18 3.56
N VAL A 35 -5.03 -3.03 3.19
CA VAL A 35 -5.45 -2.86 1.79
C VAL A 35 -6.10 -1.50 1.64
N THR A 36 -5.57 -0.72 0.72
CA THR A 36 -5.94 0.68 0.51
C THR A 36 -7.36 0.84 -0.01
N HIS A 37 -7.78 0.00 -0.95
CA HIS A 37 -9.09 0.05 -1.60
C HIS A 37 -9.47 -1.27 -2.30
N THR A 38 -10.67 -1.31 -2.91
CA THR A 38 -11.27 -2.55 -3.43
C THR A 38 -10.90 -2.89 -4.87
N HIS A 39 -10.06 -2.13 -5.57
CA HIS A 39 -9.68 -2.49 -6.94
C HIS A 39 -8.94 -3.85 -6.97
N VAL A 40 -9.09 -4.53 -8.10
CA VAL A 40 -8.66 -5.92 -8.26
C VAL A 40 -7.17 -6.12 -8.06
N ASP A 41 -6.36 -5.16 -8.47
CA ASP A 41 -4.89 -5.15 -8.41
C ASP A 41 -4.33 -4.82 -7.02
N HIS A 42 -5.16 -4.41 -6.09
CA HIS A 42 -4.82 -4.19 -4.67
C HIS A 42 -5.39 -5.27 -3.76
N LEU A 43 -6.68 -5.62 -3.95
CA LEU A 43 -7.41 -6.49 -3.03
C LEU A 43 -7.27 -7.98 -3.34
N LEU A 44 -7.27 -8.40 -4.62
CA LEU A 44 -7.52 -9.81 -4.94
C LEU A 44 -6.45 -10.76 -4.42
N GLY A 45 -5.20 -10.32 -4.34
CA GLY A 45 -4.11 -11.09 -3.76
C GLY A 45 -4.28 -11.37 -2.27
N SER A 46 -5.06 -10.55 -1.54
CA SER A 46 -5.33 -10.74 -0.12
C SER A 46 -6.04 -12.07 0.19
N VAL A 47 -6.82 -12.58 -0.74
CA VAL A 47 -7.45 -13.92 -0.63
C VAL A 47 -6.39 -15.01 -0.53
N TRP A 48 -5.29 -14.88 -1.26
CA TRP A 48 -4.17 -15.83 -1.20
C TRP A 48 -3.39 -15.70 0.09
N ILE A 49 -3.19 -14.49 0.61
CA ILE A 49 -2.57 -14.28 1.93
C ILE A 49 -3.46 -14.89 3.02
N LEU A 50 -4.76 -14.58 3.04
CA LEU A 50 -5.70 -15.19 3.98
C LEU A 50 -5.70 -16.71 3.87
N ARG A 51 -5.65 -17.26 2.65
CA ARG A 51 -5.60 -18.70 2.37
C ARG A 51 -4.36 -19.35 3.00
N VAL A 52 -3.15 -18.82 2.77
CA VAL A 52 -1.93 -19.45 3.31
C VAL A 52 -1.85 -19.29 4.83
N VAL A 53 -2.26 -18.15 5.38
CA VAL A 53 -2.30 -17.89 6.82
C VAL A 53 -3.27 -18.85 7.52
N CYS A 54 -4.54 -18.93 7.06
CA CYS A 54 -5.53 -19.82 7.63
C CYS A 54 -5.11 -21.30 7.53
N TYR A 55 -4.57 -21.71 6.39
CA TYR A 55 -4.03 -23.05 6.21
C TYR A 55 -2.84 -23.33 7.15
N GLY A 56 -1.95 -22.36 7.31
CA GLY A 56 -0.84 -22.45 8.26
C GLY A 56 -1.33 -22.57 9.72
N MET A 57 -2.41 -21.86 10.07
CA MET A 57 -3.06 -22.01 11.38
C MET A 57 -3.68 -23.40 11.56
N GLU A 58 -4.33 -23.94 10.53
CA GLU A 58 -4.91 -25.30 10.52
C GLU A 58 -3.80 -26.35 10.68
N CYS A 59 -2.68 -26.19 10.01
CA CYS A 59 -1.51 -27.09 10.09
C CYS A 59 -0.64 -26.88 11.35
N GLY A 60 -0.88 -25.83 12.13
CA GLY A 60 -0.13 -25.50 13.34
C GLY A 60 1.25 -24.87 13.10
N ASN A 61 1.57 -24.47 11.87
CA ASN A 61 2.85 -23.84 11.52
C ASN A 61 2.79 -22.29 11.45
N TYR A 62 1.61 -21.68 11.43
CA TYR A 62 1.46 -20.23 11.61
C TYR A 62 1.12 -19.91 13.07
N GLN A 63 1.93 -19.07 13.72
CA GLN A 63 1.81 -18.72 15.12
C GLN A 63 1.21 -17.32 15.31
N GLY A 64 0.43 -17.14 16.41
CA GLY A 64 -0.16 -15.85 16.77
C GLY A 64 -1.42 -15.52 15.96
N GLU A 65 -1.68 -14.24 15.87
CA GLU A 65 -2.86 -13.65 15.23
C GLU A 65 -2.45 -12.97 13.91
N PHE A 66 -3.42 -12.83 13.03
CA PHE A 66 -3.31 -12.08 11.78
C PHE A 66 -4.37 -10.98 11.75
N HIS A 67 -3.96 -9.78 11.41
CA HIS A 67 -4.80 -8.59 11.35
C HIS A 67 -4.88 -8.07 9.91
N PHE A 68 -6.08 -7.99 9.40
CA PHE A 68 -6.40 -7.39 8.10
C PHE A 68 -7.03 -6.03 8.35
N TRP A 69 -6.47 -5.00 7.76
CA TRP A 69 -6.89 -3.60 7.92
C TRP A 69 -7.37 -3.05 6.59
N GLY A 70 -8.41 -2.25 6.58
CA GLY A 70 -8.93 -1.54 5.42
C GLY A 70 -10.18 -0.76 5.76
N ASN A 71 -10.67 0.05 4.84
CA ASN A 71 -11.97 0.68 5.03
C ASN A 71 -13.11 -0.35 5.05
N ASP A 72 -14.31 0.07 5.33
CA ASP A 72 -15.50 -0.79 5.45
C ASP A 72 -15.81 -1.59 4.17
N GLU A 73 -15.61 -0.99 2.97
CA GLU A 73 -15.82 -1.67 1.69
C GLU A 73 -14.78 -2.79 1.46
N VAL A 74 -13.52 -2.51 1.77
CA VAL A 74 -12.40 -3.46 1.67
C VAL A 74 -12.64 -4.64 2.60
N VAL A 75 -12.98 -4.39 3.85
CA VAL A 75 -13.23 -5.44 4.85
C VAL A 75 -14.43 -6.28 4.46
N ALA A 76 -15.53 -5.66 4.04
CA ALA A 76 -16.72 -6.39 3.59
C ALA A 76 -16.44 -7.28 2.37
N ALA A 77 -15.63 -6.79 1.42
CA ALA A 77 -15.24 -7.56 0.25
C ALA A 77 -14.30 -8.73 0.63
N ALA A 78 -13.30 -8.48 1.46
CA ALA A 78 -12.36 -9.52 1.92
C ALA A 78 -13.07 -10.63 2.71
N ASP A 79 -13.98 -10.28 3.62
CA ASP A 79 -14.77 -11.24 4.40
C ASP A 79 -15.63 -12.12 3.49
N LYS A 80 -16.34 -11.49 2.56
CA LYS A 80 -17.19 -12.19 1.60
C LYS A 80 -16.37 -13.13 0.70
N LEU A 81 -15.25 -12.68 0.18
CA LEU A 81 -14.37 -13.48 -0.66
C LEU A 81 -13.77 -14.64 0.13
N ALA A 82 -13.31 -14.40 1.36
CA ALA A 82 -12.76 -15.45 2.22
C ALA A 82 -13.79 -16.54 2.50
N HIS A 83 -15.02 -16.19 2.91
CA HIS A 83 -16.07 -17.17 3.17
C HIS A 83 -16.59 -17.91 1.92
N MET A 84 -16.46 -17.28 0.74
CA MET A 84 -16.84 -17.90 -0.53
C MET A 84 -15.78 -18.84 -1.09
N LEU A 85 -14.50 -18.53 -0.90
CA LEU A 85 -13.40 -19.18 -1.61
C LEU A 85 -12.54 -20.10 -0.73
N LEU A 86 -12.42 -19.82 0.57
CA LEU A 86 -11.68 -20.64 1.51
C LEU A 86 -12.53 -21.86 1.95
N ARG A 87 -11.84 -22.94 2.35
CA ARG A 87 -12.53 -24.07 2.97
C ARG A 87 -13.15 -23.65 4.31
N PRO A 88 -14.26 -24.28 4.72
CA PRO A 88 -14.89 -23.95 6.02
C PRO A 88 -13.93 -24.10 7.22
N SER A 89 -12.99 -25.06 7.17
CA SER A 89 -11.96 -25.24 8.21
C SER A 89 -10.96 -24.07 8.27
N GLU A 90 -10.71 -23.41 7.16
CA GLU A 90 -9.83 -22.25 7.05
C GLU A 90 -10.54 -20.96 7.45
N SER A 91 -11.73 -20.70 6.87
CA SER A 91 -12.51 -19.50 7.21
C SER A 91 -12.99 -19.50 8.67
N ALA A 92 -13.01 -20.65 9.35
CA ALA A 92 -13.31 -20.76 10.78
C ALA A 92 -12.31 -20.04 11.70
N PHE A 93 -11.16 -19.60 11.20
CA PHE A 93 -10.21 -18.76 11.95
C PHE A 93 -10.59 -17.28 11.95
N ILE A 94 -11.45 -16.83 11.02
CA ILE A 94 -11.95 -15.45 10.98
C ILE A 94 -12.77 -15.18 12.25
N GLY A 95 -12.50 -14.07 12.92
CA GLY A 95 -13.07 -13.72 14.22
C GLY A 95 -12.47 -14.44 15.43
N LYS A 96 -11.44 -15.29 15.24
CA LYS A 96 -10.75 -16.01 16.34
C LYS A 96 -9.26 -15.74 16.39
N ARG A 97 -8.56 -15.89 15.27
CA ARG A 97 -7.13 -15.65 15.10
C ARG A 97 -6.82 -14.79 13.87
N VAL A 98 -7.79 -14.64 12.97
CA VAL A 98 -7.77 -13.71 11.84
C VAL A 98 -8.82 -12.65 12.12
N PHE A 99 -8.38 -11.40 12.29
CA PHE A 99 -9.25 -10.28 12.62
C PHE A 99 -9.30 -9.30 11.45
N LEU A 100 -10.50 -9.00 11.00
CA LEU A 100 -10.75 -8.04 9.94
C LEU A 100 -11.19 -6.71 10.59
N HIS A 101 -10.42 -5.66 10.41
CA HIS A 101 -10.62 -4.35 11.03
C HIS A 101 -11.06 -3.34 9.99
N ALA A 102 -12.31 -2.93 10.03
CA ALA A 102 -12.76 -1.75 9.29
C ALA A 102 -12.28 -0.50 10.03
N VAL A 103 -11.52 0.33 9.33
CA VAL A 103 -11.00 1.59 9.88
C VAL A 103 -11.74 2.78 9.31
N GLU A 104 -11.88 3.81 10.14
CA GLU A 104 -12.42 5.13 9.78
C GLU A 104 -11.29 6.17 9.74
N ASP A 105 -11.59 7.33 9.18
CA ASP A 105 -10.65 8.45 9.12
C ASP A 105 -10.17 8.86 10.51
N GLY A 106 -8.86 8.93 10.71
CA GLY A 106 -8.23 9.23 11.98
C GLY A 106 -8.09 8.05 12.95
N ASP A 107 -8.58 6.86 12.60
CA ASP A 107 -8.39 5.67 13.44
C ASP A 107 -6.91 5.31 13.57
N THR A 108 -6.56 4.78 14.74
CA THR A 108 -5.17 4.40 15.06
C THR A 108 -5.03 2.95 15.45
N ALA A 109 -3.89 2.34 15.11
CA ALA A 109 -3.53 0.98 15.49
C ALA A 109 -2.06 0.87 15.89
N GLN A 110 -1.70 -0.23 16.54
CA GLN A 110 -0.30 -0.60 16.79
C GLN A 110 0.12 -1.69 15.81
N ILE A 111 0.90 -1.33 14.80
CA ILE A 111 1.43 -2.26 13.79
C ILE A 111 2.95 -2.31 13.91
N LEU A 112 3.52 -3.50 13.99
CA LEU A 112 4.95 -3.71 14.27
C LEU A 112 5.44 -3.04 15.58
N GLY A 113 4.51 -2.76 16.52
CA GLY A 113 4.81 -2.00 17.74
C GLY A 113 5.04 -0.51 17.49
N ARG A 114 4.52 0.01 16.38
CA ARG A 114 4.57 1.42 15.99
C ARG A 114 3.15 1.97 15.87
N PRO A 115 2.91 3.25 16.23
CA PRO A 115 1.62 3.88 15.99
C PRO A 115 1.42 4.09 14.48
N VAL A 116 0.26 3.65 14.00
CA VAL A 116 -0.23 3.85 12.63
C VAL A 116 -1.54 4.60 12.72
N THR A 117 -1.70 5.64 11.90
CA THR A 117 -2.96 6.38 11.75
C THR A 117 -3.45 6.20 10.33
N PHE A 118 -4.70 5.79 10.16
CA PHE A 118 -5.35 5.66 8.86
C PHE A 118 -6.08 6.95 8.51
N PHE A 119 -6.12 7.30 7.24
CA PHE A 119 -6.84 8.50 6.77
C PHE A 119 -7.55 8.25 5.44
N ASP A 120 -8.72 8.83 5.28
CA ASP A 120 -9.47 8.82 4.02
C ASP A 120 -8.77 9.77 3.03
N ILE A 121 -8.40 9.28 1.86
CA ILE A 121 -7.82 10.14 0.83
C ILE A 121 -8.85 10.97 0.07
N HIS A 122 -10.14 10.83 0.41
CA HIS A 122 -11.26 11.49 -0.26
C HIS A 122 -11.28 11.22 -1.76
N SER A 123 -11.15 9.92 -2.10
CA SER A 123 -11.16 9.45 -3.49
C SER A 123 -12.33 10.05 -4.27
N THR A 124 -12.02 10.51 -5.47
CA THR A 124 -13.00 10.99 -6.44
C THR A 124 -13.43 9.89 -7.40
N GLY A 125 -12.80 8.73 -7.31
CA GLY A 125 -13.08 7.53 -8.11
C GLY A 125 -14.29 6.73 -7.62
N SER A 126 -14.36 5.48 -8.07
CA SER A 126 -15.47 4.57 -7.75
C SER A 126 -15.29 3.79 -6.46
N ALA A 127 -14.09 3.75 -5.91
CA ALA A 127 -13.75 3.02 -4.70
C ALA A 127 -13.31 3.99 -3.59
N LYS A 128 -13.82 3.78 -2.38
CA LYS A 128 -13.33 4.46 -1.19
C LYS A 128 -11.89 4.02 -0.92
N GLN A 129 -10.98 4.98 -0.78
CA GLN A 129 -9.55 4.71 -0.60
C GLN A 129 -9.01 5.32 0.68
N PHE A 130 -8.10 4.59 1.32
CA PHE A 130 -7.42 5.01 2.54
C PHE A 130 -5.91 4.94 2.37
N GLY A 131 -5.25 5.93 2.96
CA GLY A 131 -3.83 5.93 3.21
C GLY A 131 -3.52 5.65 4.67
N PHE A 132 -2.25 5.66 5.02
CA PHE A 132 -1.81 5.59 6.41
C PHE A 132 -0.53 6.39 6.64
N THR A 133 -0.30 6.77 7.90
CA THR A 133 1.00 7.22 8.40
C THR A 133 1.48 6.26 9.48
N MET A 134 2.80 6.04 9.55
CA MET A 134 3.47 5.25 10.59
C MET A 134 4.65 6.04 11.15
N GLU A 135 4.65 6.29 12.46
CA GLU A 135 5.82 6.80 13.16
C GLU A 135 6.82 5.65 13.39
N TYR A 136 7.82 5.52 12.52
CA TYR A 136 8.78 4.41 12.60
C TYR A 136 9.99 4.71 13.49
N ALA A 137 10.26 6.00 13.79
CA ALA A 137 11.24 6.49 14.76
C ALA A 137 10.75 7.84 15.32
N PRO A 138 11.30 8.37 16.41
CA PRO A 138 10.92 9.69 16.94
C PRO A 138 11.01 10.77 15.86
N ASP A 139 9.92 11.48 15.64
CA ASP A 139 9.77 12.53 14.63
C ASP A 139 10.02 12.08 13.18
N LYS A 140 9.97 10.76 12.91
CA LYS A 140 10.12 10.20 11.57
C LYS A 140 8.87 9.44 11.15
N VAL A 141 8.18 9.97 10.17
CA VAL A 141 6.91 9.45 9.65
C VAL A 141 7.13 8.87 8.25
N LEU A 142 6.64 7.65 8.05
CA LEU A 142 6.37 7.06 6.75
C LEU A 142 4.89 7.27 6.43
N ALA A 143 4.58 7.88 5.30
CA ALA A 143 3.22 7.99 4.77
C ALA A 143 3.05 7.17 3.49
N CYS A 144 1.87 6.58 3.31
CA CYS A 144 1.44 5.95 2.07
C CYS A 144 0.07 6.50 1.70
N SER A 145 -0.05 7.09 0.51
CA SER A 145 -1.25 7.82 0.09
C SER A 145 -2.27 6.98 -0.67
N GLY A 146 -2.01 5.69 -0.88
CA GLY A 146 -2.90 4.89 -1.75
C GLY A 146 -2.65 5.17 -3.24
N ASP A 147 -3.68 5.02 -4.06
CA ASP A 147 -3.62 4.90 -5.51
C ASP A 147 -4.18 6.13 -6.26
N GLU A 148 -4.45 7.22 -5.57
CA GLU A 148 -4.83 8.51 -6.15
C GLU A 148 -3.92 9.63 -5.63
N PRO A 149 -3.81 10.75 -6.37
CA PRO A 149 -3.08 11.92 -5.92
C PRO A 149 -3.62 12.48 -4.59
N LEU A 150 -2.71 12.86 -3.70
CA LEU A 150 -3.09 13.60 -2.50
C LEU A 150 -3.75 14.94 -2.86
N THR A 151 -4.81 15.26 -2.13
CA THR A 151 -5.49 16.57 -2.20
C THR A 151 -5.13 17.43 -0.99
N SER A 152 -5.49 18.69 -1.01
CA SER A 152 -5.24 19.61 0.11
C SER A 152 -5.90 19.17 1.43
N GLU A 153 -6.91 18.30 1.38
CA GLU A 153 -7.57 17.74 2.57
C GLU A 153 -6.66 16.78 3.32
N ASN A 154 -5.72 16.13 2.60
CA ASN A 154 -4.79 15.14 3.16
C ASN A 154 -3.41 15.70 3.51
N PHE A 155 -3.09 16.92 3.14
CA PHE A 155 -1.73 17.47 3.27
C PHE A 155 -1.22 17.45 4.71
N SER A 156 -2.10 17.70 5.69
CA SER A 156 -1.72 17.66 7.11
C SER A 156 -1.23 16.31 7.62
N HIS A 157 -1.60 15.21 6.96
CA HIS A 157 -1.11 13.86 7.31
C HIS A 157 0.32 13.61 6.81
N VAL A 158 0.75 14.35 5.77
CA VAL A 158 1.98 14.05 5.03
C VAL A 158 3.02 15.15 5.16
N GLU A 159 2.63 16.36 5.60
CA GLU A 159 3.53 17.52 5.73
C GLU A 159 4.75 17.17 6.59
N GLY A 160 5.94 17.37 6.03
CA GLY A 160 7.22 17.08 6.69
C GLY A 160 7.53 15.60 6.87
N ALA A 161 6.81 14.68 6.18
CA ALA A 161 7.09 13.25 6.29
C ALA A 161 8.52 12.92 5.87
N ALA A 162 9.16 12.01 6.62
CA ALA A 162 10.49 11.51 6.26
C ALA A 162 10.44 10.63 4.99
N TRP A 163 9.35 9.90 4.80
CA TRP A 163 9.09 9.09 3.62
C TRP A 163 7.63 9.24 3.18
N LEU A 164 7.42 9.42 1.88
CA LEU A 164 6.12 9.34 1.23
C LEU A 164 6.15 8.31 0.11
N VAL A 165 5.26 7.32 0.16
CA VAL A 165 4.94 6.42 -0.93
C VAL A 165 3.71 6.97 -1.63
N HIS A 166 3.84 7.37 -2.90
CA HIS A 166 2.79 8.07 -3.65
C HIS A 166 2.70 7.52 -5.07
N GLU A 167 1.47 7.41 -5.60
CA GLU A 167 1.27 7.01 -6.98
C GLU A 167 1.86 8.03 -7.96
N ALA A 168 2.24 7.57 -9.14
CA ALA A 168 2.62 8.41 -10.27
C ALA A 168 2.45 7.62 -11.57
N TYR A 169 1.24 7.61 -12.10
CA TYR A 169 0.87 6.73 -13.19
C TYR A 169 1.78 6.88 -14.43
N CYS A 170 1.99 8.11 -14.88
CA CYS A 170 2.85 8.37 -16.04
C CYS A 170 3.65 9.67 -15.88
N ARG A 171 4.61 9.90 -16.78
CA ARG A 171 5.26 11.22 -16.88
C ARG A 171 4.27 12.27 -17.38
N HIS A 172 4.42 13.49 -16.94
CA HIS A 172 3.67 14.62 -17.48
C HIS A 172 3.94 14.82 -18.99
N ALA A 173 5.15 14.48 -19.43
CA ALA A 173 5.50 14.49 -20.86
C ALA A 173 4.65 13.53 -21.72
N ASP A 174 4.07 12.50 -21.10
CA ASP A 174 3.25 11.48 -21.77
C ASP A 174 1.74 11.62 -21.45
N ILE A 175 1.32 12.72 -20.83
CA ILE A 175 -0.04 12.95 -20.35
C ILE A 175 -1.10 12.81 -21.44
N GLU A 176 -0.81 13.25 -22.67
CA GLU A 176 -1.74 13.14 -23.80
C GLU A 176 -1.93 11.68 -24.24
N ARG A 177 -0.90 10.85 -24.07
CA ARG A 177 -0.94 9.42 -24.43
C ARG A 177 -1.77 8.61 -23.43
N TYR A 178 -1.53 8.82 -22.13
CA TYR A 178 -2.11 7.99 -21.07
C TYR A 178 -3.38 8.57 -20.46
N ASN A 179 -3.56 9.89 -20.58
CA ASN A 179 -4.72 10.62 -20.05
C ASN A 179 -5.10 10.20 -18.61
N PRO A 180 -4.19 10.37 -17.62
CA PRO A 180 -4.35 9.79 -16.30
C PRO A 180 -5.49 10.41 -15.48
N HIS A 181 -5.77 11.70 -15.62
CA HIS A 181 -6.72 12.41 -14.77
C HIS A 181 -8.16 11.86 -14.81
N PRO A 182 -8.74 11.49 -15.98
CA PRO A 182 -10.08 10.90 -16.02
C PRO A 182 -10.20 9.53 -15.33
N ILE A 183 -9.07 8.86 -15.09
CA ILE A 183 -9.01 7.61 -14.34
C ILE A 183 -8.45 7.81 -12.93
N HIS A 184 -8.46 9.07 -12.45
CA HIS A 184 -8.11 9.50 -11.10
C HIS A 184 -6.63 9.33 -10.71
N HIS A 185 -5.73 9.25 -11.69
CA HIS A 185 -4.29 9.18 -11.45
C HIS A 185 -3.59 10.49 -11.78
N GLY A 186 -2.40 10.65 -11.20
CA GLY A 186 -1.52 11.79 -11.41
C GLY A 186 -0.29 11.47 -12.27
N THR A 187 0.51 12.50 -12.49
CA THR A 187 1.78 12.40 -13.19
C THR A 187 2.95 12.49 -12.22
N VAL A 188 4.12 12.02 -12.65
CA VAL A 188 5.39 12.17 -11.92
C VAL A 188 5.62 13.61 -11.46
N ARG A 189 5.38 14.58 -12.36
CA ARG A 189 5.56 16.01 -12.05
C ARG A 189 4.63 16.48 -10.94
N GLU A 190 3.36 16.05 -10.96
CA GLU A 190 2.37 16.41 -9.94
C GLU A 190 2.70 15.78 -8.59
N ALA A 191 3.01 14.48 -8.54
CA ALA A 191 3.45 13.81 -7.32
C ALA A 191 4.70 14.46 -6.72
N CYS A 192 5.70 14.76 -7.55
CA CYS A 192 6.92 15.43 -7.14
C CYS A 192 6.70 16.86 -6.66
N ALA A 193 5.82 17.64 -7.32
CA ALA A 193 5.47 18.99 -6.89
C ALA A 193 4.73 18.99 -5.56
N THR A 194 3.85 18.02 -5.32
CA THR A 194 3.16 17.82 -4.03
C THR A 194 4.16 17.50 -2.93
N ALA A 195 5.10 16.57 -3.16
CA ALA A 195 6.14 16.22 -2.19
C ALA A 195 7.06 17.41 -1.85
N GLU A 196 7.45 18.21 -2.85
CA GLU A 196 8.22 19.45 -2.64
C GLU A 196 7.46 20.45 -1.80
N HIS A 197 6.17 20.67 -2.13
CA HIS A 197 5.31 21.61 -1.39
C HIS A 197 5.15 21.20 0.08
N LEU A 198 5.05 19.91 0.35
CA LEU A 198 4.84 19.36 1.69
C LEU A 198 6.16 19.15 2.48
N GLY A 199 7.32 19.45 1.88
CA GLY A 199 8.61 19.29 2.55
C GLY A 199 8.99 17.85 2.86
N VAL A 200 8.54 16.90 2.04
CA VAL A 200 8.88 15.47 2.17
C VAL A 200 10.37 15.26 1.94
N GLU A 201 11.03 14.44 2.78
CA GLU A 201 12.48 14.17 2.63
C GLU A 201 12.76 13.15 1.52
N ASN A 202 12.00 12.05 1.49
CA ASN A 202 12.16 10.93 0.56
C ASN A 202 10.81 10.59 -0.09
N LEU A 203 10.74 10.67 -1.42
CA LEU A 203 9.56 10.32 -2.19
C LEU A 203 9.80 9.02 -2.95
N VAL A 204 8.93 8.03 -2.74
CA VAL A 204 8.89 6.76 -3.49
C VAL A 204 7.70 6.80 -4.43
N LEU A 205 7.94 6.77 -5.73
CA LEU A 205 6.88 6.69 -6.74
C LEU A 205 6.58 5.22 -7.04
N TYR A 206 5.30 4.85 -6.94
CA TYR A 206 4.81 3.52 -7.29
C TYR A 206 3.56 3.63 -8.16
N HIS A 207 2.91 2.52 -8.45
CA HIS A 207 1.72 2.45 -9.31
C HIS A 207 1.95 3.17 -10.66
N THR A 208 3.07 2.87 -11.27
CA THR A 208 3.52 3.48 -12.53
C THR A 208 3.09 2.61 -13.70
N GLU A 209 2.82 3.24 -14.85
CA GLU A 209 2.65 2.48 -16.09
C GLU A 209 3.96 1.76 -16.47
N ASP A 210 3.87 0.69 -17.23
CA ASP A 210 4.98 -0.24 -17.47
C ASP A 210 5.33 -0.49 -18.95
N ASP A 211 4.82 0.32 -19.87
CA ASP A 211 5.07 0.19 -21.31
C ASP A 211 6.58 0.24 -21.67
N ASP A 212 7.40 0.90 -20.85
CA ASP A 212 8.84 1.06 -21.07
C ASP A 212 9.64 0.89 -19.77
N LEU A 213 9.53 -0.28 -19.16
CA LEU A 213 10.20 -0.61 -17.89
C LEU A 213 11.72 -0.37 -17.93
N SER A 214 12.36 -0.62 -19.07
CA SER A 214 13.82 -0.49 -19.21
C SER A 214 14.33 0.96 -19.07
N HIS A 215 13.49 1.97 -19.35
CA HIS A 215 13.85 3.38 -19.26
C HIS A 215 12.98 4.15 -18.26
N ARG A 216 11.99 3.49 -17.63
CA ARG A 216 11.06 4.11 -16.70
C ARG A 216 11.77 4.88 -15.60
N LYS A 217 12.64 4.21 -14.86
CA LYS A 217 13.39 4.78 -13.73
C LYS A 217 14.16 6.04 -14.13
N GLU A 218 14.94 5.98 -15.21
CA GLU A 218 15.72 7.12 -15.69
C GLU A 218 14.81 8.29 -16.08
N ARG A 219 13.76 8.03 -16.85
CA ARG A 219 12.85 9.07 -17.37
C ARG A 219 12.01 9.70 -16.26
N TYR A 220 11.51 8.92 -15.31
CA TYR A 220 10.74 9.41 -14.17
C TYR A 220 11.61 10.26 -13.26
N VAL A 221 12.82 9.80 -12.94
CA VAL A 221 13.78 10.55 -12.13
C VAL A 221 14.16 11.87 -12.83
N ALA A 222 14.44 11.85 -14.13
CA ALA A 222 14.77 13.07 -14.88
C ALA A 222 13.65 14.11 -14.84
N GLU A 223 12.39 13.68 -14.99
CA GLU A 223 11.25 14.59 -14.91
C GLU A 223 11.03 15.09 -13.48
N GLY A 224 11.01 14.20 -12.49
CA GLY A 224 10.71 14.55 -11.09
C GLY A 224 11.76 15.49 -10.51
N ARG A 225 13.03 15.28 -10.80
CA ARG A 225 14.14 16.16 -10.37
C ARG A 225 14.02 17.60 -10.87
N SER A 226 13.22 17.86 -11.88
CA SER A 226 12.98 19.24 -12.35
C SER A 226 12.13 20.07 -11.38
N VAL A 227 11.41 19.43 -10.45
CA VAL A 227 10.45 20.07 -9.54
C VAL A 227 10.60 19.63 -8.08
N TYR A 228 11.38 18.58 -7.77
CA TYR A 228 11.57 18.06 -6.42
C TYR A 228 13.04 17.97 -6.07
N GLY A 229 13.42 18.65 -4.99
CA GLY A 229 14.79 18.72 -4.47
C GLY A 229 15.17 17.63 -3.47
N GLY A 230 14.20 16.92 -2.89
CA GLY A 230 14.41 15.82 -1.95
C GLY A 230 14.93 14.53 -2.61
N ASN A 231 14.94 13.43 -1.89
CA ASN A 231 15.38 12.14 -2.41
C ASN A 231 14.24 11.46 -3.19
N LEU A 232 14.40 11.36 -4.51
CA LEU A 232 13.41 10.72 -5.39
C LEU A 232 13.80 9.28 -5.71
N HIS A 233 12.90 8.35 -5.41
CA HIS A 233 13.03 6.92 -5.65
C HIS A 233 11.94 6.47 -6.63
N VAL A 234 12.34 5.73 -7.67
CA VAL A 234 11.45 5.07 -8.62
C VAL A 234 11.86 3.60 -8.63
N PRO A 235 11.32 2.77 -7.74
CA PRO A 235 11.78 1.40 -7.57
C PRO A 235 11.46 0.51 -8.78
N ASP A 236 12.33 -0.44 -9.02
CA ASP A 236 11.99 -1.64 -9.76
C ASP A 236 11.31 -2.64 -8.80
N ASP A 237 10.65 -3.66 -9.37
CA ASP A 237 10.06 -4.72 -8.57
C ASP A 237 11.07 -5.33 -7.61
N LEU A 238 10.68 -5.53 -6.35
CA LEU A 238 11.49 -6.10 -5.27
C LEU A 238 12.68 -5.24 -4.81
N GLU A 239 12.79 -3.99 -5.27
CA GLU A 239 13.79 -3.07 -4.75
C GLU A 239 13.48 -2.71 -3.28
N ALA A 240 14.50 -2.72 -2.42
CA ALA A 240 14.36 -2.44 -1.00
C ALA A 240 15.08 -1.16 -0.61
N PHE A 241 14.49 -0.41 0.31
CA PHE A 241 15.05 0.81 0.91
C PHE A 241 15.15 0.64 2.43
N GLU A 242 16.18 1.24 3.03
CA GLU A 242 16.30 1.36 4.49
C GLU A 242 15.68 2.69 4.93
N LEU A 243 14.82 2.62 5.98
CA LEU A 243 14.12 3.77 6.59
C LEU A 243 14.95 4.40 7.70
#